data_b4293b6848d10c087c0278850c689626
#
_entry.id   b4293b6848d10c087c0278850c689626
#
_cell.length_a   1.000
_cell.length_b   1.000
_cell.length_c   1.000
_cell.angle_alpha   90.00
_cell.angle_beta   90.00
_cell.angle_gamma   90.00
#
_symmetry.space_group_name_H-M   'P 1'
#
loop_
_entity.id
_entity.type
_entity.pdbx_description
1 polymer ?
#
loop_
_entity_poly.entity_id
_entity_poly.type
_entity_poly.pdbx_seq_one_letter_code
_entity_poly.pdbx_strand_id
1 'polypeptide(L)'
;MILDTNAISAMAEGDTALEKVLPDVRSQFIPVICLGEYRSGIIRSRSRRELDRWLNLLASTRRILPIEEDTTAFYAEIVADLRQRGCMIPINDVWIASLAQQHKLPVLSQDAHFDQVKNLRRVSW
;
A
#
# COMPACT_ATOMS: atom_id res chain seq x y z
N MET A 1 -5.35 7.71 -4.38
CA MET A 1 -4.64 7.40 -3.12
C MET A 1 -4.32 5.91 -3.10
N ILE A 2 -3.08 5.56 -2.81
CA ILE A 2 -2.67 4.16 -2.65
C ILE A 2 -3.09 3.66 -1.28
N LEU A 3 -3.70 2.48 -1.22
CA LEU A 3 -4.03 1.79 0.02
C LEU A 3 -2.90 0.83 0.37
N ASP A 4 -2.24 1.07 1.49
CA ASP A 4 -1.25 0.15 2.05
C ASP A 4 -1.94 -1.06 2.72
N THR A 5 -1.19 -2.10 3.01
CA THR A 5 -1.71 -3.35 3.62
C THR A 5 -2.41 -3.10 4.95
N ASN A 6 -1.90 -2.18 5.79
CA ASN A 6 -2.58 -1.83 7.05
C ASN A 6 -3.92 -1.10 6.81
N ALA A 7 -4.05 -0.30 5.75
CA ALA A 7 -5.33 0.30 5.37
C ALA A 7 -6.32 -0.76 4.88
N ILE A 8 -5.86 -1.75 4.11
CA ILE A 8 -6.69 -2.89 3.68
C ILE A 8 -7.18 -3.69 4.90
N SER A 9 -6.30 -3.95 5.87
CA SER A 9 -6.66 -4.65 7.11
C SER A 9 -7.70 -3.88 7.92
N ALA A 10 -7.50 -2.57 8.10
CA ALA A 10 -8.44 -1.71 8.80
C ALA A 10 -9.81 -1.64 8.09
N MET A 11 -9.83 -1.66 6.75
CA MET A 11 -11.09 -1.76 5.99
C MET A 11 -11.83 -3.07 6.27
N ALA A 12 -11.10 -4.19 6.32
CA ALA A 12 -11.68 -5.50 6.61
C ALA A 12 -12.27 -5.58 8.03
N GLU A 13 -11.68 -4.83 8.96
CA GLU A 13 -12.11 -4.73 10.36
C GLU A 13 -13.22 -3.70 10.59
N GLY A 14 -13.56 -2.89 9.57
CA GLY A 14 -14.58 -1.84 9.69
C GLY A 14 -14.14 -0.65 10.53
N ASP A 15 -12.88 -0.22 10.40
CA ASP A 15 -12.33 0.92 11.13
C ASP A 15 -13.01 2.23 10.70
N THR A 16 -13.79 2.80 11.62
CA THR A 16 -14.56 4.02 11.35
C THR A 16 -13.70 5.29 11.25
N ALA A 17 -12.50 5.29 11.81
CA ALA A 17 -11.57 6.40 11.65
C ALA A 17 -10.99 6.42 10.23
N LEU A 18 -10.65 5.24 9.70
CA LEU A 18 -10.22 5.08 8.31
C LEU A 18 -11.31 5.55 7.33
N GLU A 19 -12.57 5.18 7.55
CA GLU A 19 -13.68 5.56 6.67
C GLU A 19 -13.78 7.07 6.43
N LYS A 20 -13.43 7.88 7.42
CA LYS A 20 -13.48 9.35 7.33
C LYS A 20 -12.42 9.95 6.41
N VAL A 21 -11.35 9.23 6.12
CA VAL A 21 -10.22 9.69 5.30
C VAL A 21 -10.14 8.96 3.95
N LEU A 22 -10.92 7.90 3.76
CA LEU A 22 -10.95 7.18 2.49
C LEU A 22 -11.51 8.08 1.37
N PRO A 23 -10.80 8.18 0.23
CA PRO A 23 -11.34 8.86 -0.94
C PRO A 23 -12.42 8.00 -1.61
N ASP A 24 -13.11 8.59 -2.59
CA ASP A 24 -14.03 7.83 -3.45
C ASP A 24 -13.37 6.57 -4.02
N VAL A 25 -14.14 5.51 -4.19
CA VAL A 25 -13.68 4.18 -4.65
C VAL A 25 -12.83 4.28 -5.93
N ARG A 26 -13.21 5.16 -6.87
CA ARG A 26 -12.47 5.37 -8.13
C ARG A 26 -11.08 5.96 -7.94
N SER A 27 -10.84 6.57 -6.79
CA SER A 27 -9.55 7.18 -6.40
C SER A 27 -8.75 6.30 -5.45
N GLN A 28 -9.17 5.06 -5.23
CA GLN A 28 -8.48 4.05 -4.42
C GLN A 28 -7.69 3.10 -5.33
N PHE A 29 -6.40 2.99 -5.05
CA PHE A 29 -5.46 2.16 -5.82
C PHE A 29 -4.79 1.17 -4.87
N ILE A 30 -4.67 -0.07 -5.29
CA ILE A 30 -4.08 -1.14 -4.48
C ILE A 30 -2.83 -1.66 -5.19
N PRO A 31 -1.63 -1.49 -4.62
CA PRO A 31 -0.43 -2.17 -5.13
C PRO A 31 -0.60 -3.69 -5.10
N VAL A 32 -0.13 -4.38 -6.12
CA VAL A 32 -0.17 -5.85 -6.16
C VAL A 32 0.57 -6.47 -4.96
N ILE A 33 1.61 -5.80 -4.46
CA ILE A 33 2.35 -6.18 -3.24
C ILE A 33 1.41 -6.26 -2.03
N CYS A 34 0.54 -5.26 -1.85
CA CYS A 34 -0.39 -5.23 -0.70
C CYS A 34 -1.40 -6.39 -0.75
N LEU A 35 -1.82 -6.82 -1.94
CA LEU A 35 -2.65 -8.03 -2.08
C LEU A 35 -1.88 -9.28 -1.60
N GLY A 36 -0.61 -9.40 -2.00
CA GLY A 36 0.25 -10.50 -1.58
C GLY A 36 0.46 -10.53 -0.07
N GLU A 37 0.78 -9.38 0.53
CA GLU A 37 0.97 -9.25 1.97
C GLU A 37 -0.30 -9.59 2.76
N TYR A 38 -1.44 -9.05 2.34
CA TYR A 38 -2.72 -9.34 3.00
C TYR A 38 -3.05 -10.83 2.93
N ARG A 39 -2.93 -11.46 1.74
CA ARG A 39 -3.14 -12.91 1.57
C ARG A 39 -2.21 -13.72 2.46
N SER A 40 -0.94 -13.34 2.53
CA SER A 40 0.04 -13.98 3.43
C SER A 40 -0.37 -13.86 4.90
N GLY A 41 -0.87 -12.69 5.30
CA GLY A 41 -1.31 -12.43 6.68
C GLY A 41 -2.50 -13.29 7.11
N ILE A 42 -3.43 -13.57 6.20
CA ILE A 42 -4.64 -14.34 6.51
C ILE A 42 -4.53 -15.86 6.27
N ILE A 43 -3.41 -16.33 5.72
CA ILE A 43 -3.27 -17.72 5.23
C ILE A 43 -3.57 -18.77 6.30
N ARG A 44 -3.27 -18.46 7.57
CA ARG A 44 -3.52 -19.32 8.73
C ARG A 44 -4.76 -18.91 9.53
N SER A 45 -5.50 -17.91 9.08
CA SER A 45 -6.71 -17.45 9.75
C SER A 45 -7.84 -18.50 9.61
N ARG A 46 -8.63 -18.66 10.67
CA ARG A 46 -9.88 -19.44 10.62
C ARG A 46 -10.89 -18.83 9.65
N SER A 47 -10.85 -17.53 9.43
CA SER A 47 -11.73 -16.78 8.52
C SER A 47 -11.12 -16.60 7.13
N ARG A 48 -10.07 -17.34 6.77
CA ARG A 48 -9.34 -17.17 5.50
C ARG A 48 -10.25 -17.12 4.29
N ARG A 49 -11.19 -18.07 4.17
CA ARG A 49 -12.08 -18.14 2.99
C ARG A 49 -12.98 -16.91 2.87
N GLU A 50 -13.47 -16.40 3.98
CA GLU A 50 -14.31 -15.20 4.02
C GLU A 50 -13.49 -13.96 3.67
N LEU A 51 -12.30 -13.81 4.28
CA LEU A 51 -11.40 -12.70 4.03
C LEU A 51 -10.86 -12.70 2.59
N ASP A 52 -10.56 -13.87 2.02
CA ASP A 52 -10.18 -13.99 0.60
C ASP A 52 -11.31 -13.55 -0.34
N ARG A 53 -12.55 -13.94 -0.05
CA ARG A 53 -13.70 -13.50 -0.84
C ARG A 53 -13.89 -11.98 -0.75
N TRP A 54 -13.77 -11.43 0.44
CA TRP A 54 -13.84 -9.98 0.66
C TRP A 54 -12.73 -9.26 -0.11
N LEU A 55 -11.49 -9.75 -0.03
CA LEU A 55 -10.35 -9.17 -0.75
C LEU A 55 -10.54 -9.22 -2.27
N ASN A 56 -11.06 -10.32 -2.80
CA ASN A 56 -11.36 -10.45 -4.24
C ASN A 56 -12.42 -9.43 -4.68
N LEU A 57 -13.45 -9.22 -3.87
CA LEU A 57 -14.47 -8.21 -4.13
C LEU A 57 -13.87 -6.80 -4.07
N LEU A 58 -13.04 -6.52 -3.06
CA LEU A 58 -12.32 -5.26 -2.94
C LEU A 58 -11.46 -4.99 -4.21
N ALA A 59 -10.66 -5.97 -4.61
CA ALA A 59 -9.77 -5.87 -5.76
C ALA A 59 -10.54 -5.70 -7.09
N SER A 60 -11.73 -6.31 -7.23
CA SER A 60 -12.55 -6.21 -8.43
C SER A 60 -13.14 -4.81 -8.66
N THR A 61 -13.23 -4.00 -7.61
CA THR A 61 -13.83 -2.65 -7.64
C THR A 61 -12.80 -1.53 -7.55
N ARG A 62 -11.52 -1.85 -7.37
CA ARG A 62 -10.40 -0.88 -7.28
C ARG A 62 -9.41 -1.12 -8.42
N ARG A 63 -8.57 -0.12 -8.63
CA ARG A 63 -7.49 -0.24 -9.61
C ARG A 63 -6.27 -0.87 -8.96
N ILE A 64 -5.86 -2.04 -9.47
CA ILE A 64 -4.63 -2.70 -9.03
C ILE A 64 -3.44 -2.08 -9.76
N LEU A 65 -2.41 -1.71 -9.01
CA LEU A 65 -1.15 -1.20 -9.55
C LEU A 65 -0.12 -2.34 -9.60
N PRO A 66 0.25 -2.81 -10.81
CA PRO A 66 1.32 -3.77 -10.96
C PRO A 66 2.69 -3.11 -10.80
N ILE A 67 3.71 -3.90 -10.45
CA ILE A 67 5.10 -3.50 -10.59
C ILE A 67 5.50 -3.77 -12.04
N GLU A 68 5.94 -2.73 -12.74
CA GLU A 68 6.34 -2.78 -14.15
C GLU A 68 7.81 -2.36 -14.30
N GLU A 69 8.35 -2.46 -15.51
CA GLU A 69 9.73 -2.06 -15.79
C GLU A 69 9.99 -0.61 -15.37
N ASP A 70 9.08 0.31 -15.70
CA ASP A 70 9.20 1.73 -15.34
C ASP A 70 9.25 1.96 -13.82
N THR A 71 8.60 1.10 -13.03
CA THR A 71 8.63 1.18 -11.55
C THR A 71 10.04 1.01 -11.00
N THR A 72 10.90 0.26 -11.69
CA THR A 72 12.26 -0.06 -11.23
C THR A 72 13.17 1.17 -11.13
N ALA A 73 12.97 2.18 -11.96
CA ALA A 73 13.73 3.42 -11.90
C ALA A 73 13.43 4.19 -10.59
N PHE A 74 12.16 4.28 -10.20
CA PHE A 74 11.76 4.88 -8.92
C PHE A 74 12.29 4.09 -7.73
N TYR A 75 12.23 2.75 -7.81
CA TYR A 75 12.79 1.87 -6.79
C TYR A 75 14.29 2.14 -6.56
N ALA A 76 15.08 2.20 -7.62
CA ALA A 76 16.52 2.42 -7.55
C ALA A 76 16.87 3.76 -6.89
N GLU A 77 16.17 4.83 -7.28
CA GLU A 77 16.37 6.17 -6.71
C GLU A 77 16.02 6.23 -5.22
N ILE A 78 14.88 5.63 -4.82
CA ILE A 78 14.45 5.58 -3.41
C ILE A 78 15.48 4.81 -2.58
N VAL A 79 15.91 3.63 -3.04
CA VAL A 79 16.90 2.81 -2.33
C VAL A 79 18.23 3.57 -2.18
N ALA A 80 18.70 4.22 -3.23
CA ALA A 80 19.95 4.99 -3.20
C ALA A 80 19.87 6.12 -2.16
N ASP A 81 18.78 6.89 -2.15
CA ASP A 81 18.58 7.99 -1.18
C ASP A 81 18.47 7.46 0.26
N LEU A 82 17.68 6.43 0.51
CA LEU A 82 17.50 5.86 1.85
C LEU A 82 18.80 5.27 2.40
N ARG A 83 19.57 4.57 1.57
CA ARG A 83 20.89 4.04 1.96
C ARG A 83 21.88 5.15 2.28
N GLN A 84 21.94 6.19 1.46
CA GLN A 84 22.83 7.32 1.69
C GLN A 84 22.51 8.03 3.01
N ARG A 85 21.24 8.11 3.39
CA ARG A 85 20.80 8.72 4.66
C ARG A 85 20.81 7.77 5.85
N GLY A 86 21.12 6.48 5.64
CA GLY A 86 21.13 5.46 6.68
C GLY A 86 19.75 5.16 7.30
N CYS A 87 18.66 5.32 6.53
CA CYS A 87 17.29 5.15 7.01
C CYS A 87 16.46 4.19 6.13
N MET A 88 17.06 3.04 5.78
CA MET A 88 16.34 2.00 5.02
C MET A 88 15.02 1.60 5.69
N ILE A 89 14.03 1.38 4.85
CA ILE A 89 12.71 0.87 5.22
C ILE A 89 12.52 -0.56 4.66
N PRO A 90 11.50 -1.32 5.08
CA PRO A 90 11.21 -2.63 4.52
C PRO A 90 11.09 -2.59 2.98
N ILE A 91 11.55 -3.64 2.33
CA ILE A 91 11.60 -3.70 0.85
C ILE A 91 10.21 -3.58 0.21
N ASN A 92 9.19 -4.18 0.82
CA ASN A 92 7.82 -4.03 0.29
C ASN A 92 7.35 -2.57 0.34
N ASP A 93 7.70 -1.82 1.40
CA ASP A 93 7.38 -0.40 1.51
C ASP A 93 8.13 0.42 0.46
N VAL A 94 9.35 0.02 0.08
CA VAL A 94 10.07 0.65 -1.04
C VAL A 94 9.30 0.47 -2.35
N TRP A 95 8.77 -0.71 -2.65
CA TRP A 95 7.97 -0.95 -3.84
C TRP A 95 6.66 -0.15 -3.84
N ILE A 96 5.97 -0.08 -2.69
CA ILE A 96 4.76 0.73 -2.54
C ILE A 96 5.07 2.22 -2.75
N ALA A 97 6.15 2.71 -2.16
CA ALA A 97 6.62 4.09 -2.33
C ALA A 97 7.00 4.39 -3.80
N SER A 98 7.60 3.41 -4.48
CA SER A 98 7.96 3.52 -5.90
C SER A 98 6.73 3.70 -6.78
N LEU A 99 5.69 2.91 -6.54
CA LEU A 99 4.40 3.05 -7.22
C LEU A 99 3.73 4.40 -6.90
N ALA A 100 3.83 4.85 -5.65
CA ALA A 100 3.29 6.15 -5.25
C ALA A 100 3.95 7.31 -5.99
N GLN A 101 5.27 7.31 -6.13
CA GLN A 101 6.00 8.31 -6.89
C GLN A 101 5.72 8.21 -8.39
N GLN A 102 5.74 7.00 -8.96
CA GLN A 102 5.45 6.75 -10.37
C GLN A 102 4.09 7.30 -10.79
N HIS A 103 3.08 7.05 -9.97
CA HIS A 103 1.70 7.46 -10.24
C HIS A 103 1.31 8.82 -9.63
N LYS A 104 2.25 9.48 -8.91
CA LYS A 104 2.02 10.76 -8.22
C LYS A 104 0.83 10.71 -7.26
N LEU A 105 0.73 9.63 -6.50
CA LEU A 105 -0.35 9.37 -5.56
C LEU A 105 0.15 9.41 -4.12
N PRO A 106 -0.63 9.93 -3.16
CA PRO A 106 -0.34 9.76 -1.75
C PRO A 106 -0.60 8.32 -1.30
N VAL A 107 0.06 7.90 -0.22
CA VAL A 107 -0.13 6.60 0.42
C VAL A 107 -0.97 6.76 1.68
N LEU A 108 -2.02 5.96 1.82
CA LEU A 108 -2.83 5.85 3.03
C LEU A 108 -2.26 4.71 3.89
N SER A 109 -1.61 5.07 4.99
CA SER A 109 -0.91 4.13 5.86
C SER A 109 -0.70 4.69 7.26
N GLN A 110 -0.77 3.83 8.27
CA GLN A 110 -0.32 4.12 9.64
C GLN A 110 1.21 3.99 9.78
N ASP A 111 1.88 3.41 8.79
CA ASP A 111 3.31 3.16 8.89
C ASP A 111 4.14 4.42 8.61
N ALA A 112 4.88 4.86 9.62
CA ALA A 112 5.77 6.01 9.52
C ALA A 112 7.00 5.78 8.62
N HIS A 113 7.27 4.55 8.16
CA HIS A 113 8.35 4.28 7.21
C HIS A 113 8.23 5.16 5.96
N PHE A 114 7.02 5.41 5.48
CA PHE A 114 6.78 6.24 4.29
C PHE A 114 7.20 7.70 4.47
N ASP A 115 7.28 8.20 5.70
CA ASP A 115 7.74 9.58 5.99
C ASP A 115 9.24 9.75 5.70
N GLN A 116 10.00 8.65 5.60
CA GLN A 116 11.42 8.67 5.21
C GLN A 116 11.62 8.89 3.71
N VAL A 117 10.59 8.67 2.90
CA VAL A 117 10.71 8.76 1.44
C VAL A 117 10.44 10.18 0.97
N LYS A 118 11.46 10.81 0.35
CA LYS A 118 11.33 12.17 -0.18
C LYS A 118 10.24 12.27 -1.23
N ASN A 119 9.55 13.41 -1.25
CA ASN A 119 8.48 13.71 -2.22
C ASN A 119 7.29 12.72 -2.19
N LEU A 120 7.16 11.95 -1.13
CA LEU A 120 6.00 11.10 -0.89
C LEU A 120 5.14 11.71 0.21
N ARG A 121 3.84 11.73 -0.01
CA ARG A 121 2.86 12.16 0.98
C ARG A 121 2.17 10.94 1.57
N ARG A 122 2.34 10.75 2.89
CA ARG A 122 1.54 9.79 3.66
C ARG A 122 0.32 10.49 4.24
N VAL A 123 -0.80 9.78 4.22
CA VAL A 123 -2.02 10.13 4.95
C VAL A 123 -2.24 9.05 5.99
N SER A 124 -2.53 9.44 7.21
CA SER A 124 -2.89 8.52 8.31
C SER A 124 -4.31 8.80 8.79
N TRP A 125 -4.88 7.91 9.57
CA TRP A 125 -6.23 8.03 10.16
C TRP A 125 -6.24 7.78 11.65
#